data_355b651a0810fe35d03d968c73e88cd0
#
_entry.id   355b651a0810fe35d03d968c73e88cd0
#
_cell.length_a   1.000
_cell.length_b   1.000
_cell.length_c   1.000
_cell.angle_alpha   90.00
_cell.angle_beta   90.00
_cell.angle_gamma   90.00
#
_symmetry.space_group_name_H-M   'P 1'
#
loop_
_entity.id
_entity.type
_entity.pdbx_description
1 polymer ?
#
loop_
_entity_poly.entity_id
_entity_poly.type
_entity_poly.pdbx_seq_one_letter_code
_entity_poly.pdbx_strand_id
1 'polypeptide(L)'
;MRSRLPLVTLYVTERCNSRCVTCDHWRHGRTDASLASITRLLPSLERLGTRMVALSGGEPLLHPEWAQIAQLLKSRGLELWLLTSGLSLAKHAHRAGALFDAITVSLDGTNRETYAAIRGLDAFDKVLEGIRAAASFGVAPSIRVTLQRANYRQLPMFVDLARAVGARQISFLAVDVANPHAFGRVDDFSSDLALRVEDLPVFEGLVRSMEGEYAESFRSGFIAESPLKLRRILQYFSALCGREAFPPVRCNAPEFSAVIAANGRVQPCFFIPGPLDADAWGDFRAALDSDGMAALRAEIRAGRRAECGTCVCSMWRTLDSVDRSVTMSRAPGLRI
;
A
#
# COMPACT_ATOMS: atom_id res chain seq x y z
N MET A 1 -18.10 19.11 -9.57
CA MET A 1 -18.50 18.23 -8.46
C MET A 1 -18.09 16.80 -8.77
N ARG A 2 -17.43 16.13 -7.84
CA ARG A 2 -17.03 14.74 -7.99
C ARG A 2 -18.23 13.83 -7.80
N SER A 3 -18.51 12.98 -8.78
CA SER A 3 -19.71 12.12 -8.72
C SER A 3 -19.45 10.82 -7.94
N ARG A 4 -18.23 10.28 -7.95
CA ARG A 4 -17.90 8.96 -7.36
C ARG A 4 -16.48 8.92 -6.80
N LEU A 5 -16.30 8.22 -5.66
CA LEU A 5 -15.01 7.91 -5.04
C LEU A 5 -15.01 6.44 -4.55
N PRO A 6 -14.79 5.48 -5.44
CA PRO A 6 -14.97 4.05 -5.13
C PRO A 6 -13.99 3.49 -4.09
N LEU A 7 -12.83 4.09 -3.88
CA LEU A 7 -11.80 3.61 -2.95
C LEU A 7 -11.44 4.69 -1.93
N VAL A 8 -11.44 4.32 -0.64
CA VAL A 8 -10.88 5.13 0.44
C VAL A 8 -9.85 4.31 1.21
N THR A 9 -8.66 4.88 1.43
CA THR A 9 -7.72 4.35 2.41
C THR A 9 -7.89 5.14 3.70
N LEU A 10 -8.16 4.44 4.79
CA LEU A 10 -8.38 5.03 6.10
C LEU A 10 -7.23 4.66 7.02
N TYR A 11 -6.44 5.64 7.42
CA TYR A 11 -5.45 5.47 8.49
C TYR A 11 -6.19 5.55 9.82
N VAL A 12 -6.44 4.38 10.43
CA VAL A 12 -7.20 4.32 11.68
C VAL A 12 -6.37 4.72 12.90
N THR A 13 -5.03 4.63 12.79
CA THR A 13 -4.11 4.94 13.90
C THR A 13 -2.74 5.37 13.40
N GLU A 14 -2.06 6.21 14.16
CA GLU A 14 -0.65 6.55 13.97
C GLU A 14 0.30 5.56 14.68
N ARG A 15 -0.24 4.73 15.59
CA ARG A 15 0.58 3.75 16.33
C ARG A 15 1.13 2.71 15.39
N CYS A 16 2.41 2.40 15.54
CA CYS A 16 3.05 1.29 14.82
C CYS A 16 3.99 0.51 15.74
N ASN A 17 4.02 -0.80 15.59
CA ASN A 17 4.92 -1.71 16.29
C ASN A 17 6.13 -2.14 15.46
N SER A 18 6.32 -1.55 14.28
CA SER A 18 7.52 -1.69 13.46
C SER A 18 8.32 -0.38 13.45
N ARG A 19 9.62 -0.46 13.16
CA ARG A 19 10.54 0.70 13.02
C ARG A 19 11.25 0.64 11.68
N CYS A 20 10.46 0.54 10.61
CA CYS A 20 10.99 0.33 9.27
C CYS A 20 11.89 1.47 8.82
N VAL A 21 13.02 1.13 8.18
CA VAL A 21 13.95 2.12 7.60
C VAL A 21 13.36 2.89 6.41
N THR A 22 12.22 2.42 5.86
CA THR A 22 11.53 3.00 4.71
C THR A 22 10.28 3.80 5.07
N CYS A 23 10.00 4.00 6.38
CA CYS A 23 8.73 4.58 6.81
C CYS A 23 8.90 5.25 8.17
N ASP A 24 8.38 6.48 8.33
CA ASP A 24 8.44 7.25 9.56
C ASP A 24 7.10 7.33 10.31
N HIS A 25 6.05 6.66 9.87
CA HIS A 25 4.76 6.67 10.58
C HIS A 25 4.87 6.29 12.06
N TRP A 26 5.81 5.42 12.44
CA TRP A 26 6.07 5.05 13.82
C TRP A 26 6.64 6.18 14.69
N ARG A 27 7.12 7.28 14.07
CA ARG A 27 7.70 8.48 14.73
C ARG A 27 6.65 9.57 14.94
N HIS A 28 5.49 9.53 14.25
CA HIS A 28 4.55 10.65 14.20
C HIS A 28 3.76 10.84 15.49
N GLY A 29 3.16 9.79 16.02
CA GLY A 29 2.29 9.99 17.17
C GLY A 29 1.49 8.76 17.56
N ARG A 30 0.37 9.01 18.23
CA ARG A 30 -0.52 7.96 18.74
C ARG A 30 -1.99 8.31 18.54
N THR A 31 -2.29 9.19 17.60
CA THR A 31 -3.67 9.56 17.26
C THR A 31 -4.42 8.33 16.75
N ASP A 32 -5.58 8.09 17.31
CA ASP A 32 -6.52 7.08 16.85
C ASP A 32 -7.75 7.77 16.27
N ALA A 33 -8.22 7.34 15.12
CA ALA A 33 -9.47 7.79 14.55
C ALA A 33 -10.64 7.22 15.38
N SER A 34 -11.43 8.07 16.04
CA SER A 34 -12.50 7.58 16.90
C SER A 34 -13.61 6.89 16.09
N LEU A 35 -14.28 5.89 16.69
CA LEU A 35 -15.45 5.25 16.10
C LEU A 35 -16.54 6.26 15.74
N ALA A 36 -16.70 7.32 16.55
CA ALA A 36 -17.63 8.42 16.29
C ALA A 36 -17.27 9.21 15.03
N SER A 37 -15.98 9.52 14.82
CA SER A 37 -15.51 10.21 13.60
C SER A 37 -15.75 9.34 12.36
N ILE A 38 -15.47 8.05 12.44
CA ILE A 38 -15.72 7.11 11.34
C ILE A 38 -17.22 6.97 11.06
N THR A 39 -18.07 6.95 12.11
CA THR A 39 -19.52 6.93 11.93
C THR A 39 -20.00 8.15 11.15
N ARG A 40 -19.44 9.35 11.40
CA ARG A 40 -19.76 10.56 10.64
C ARG A 40 -19.38 10.52 9.17
N LEU A 41 -18.38 9.70 8.79
CA LEU A 41 -18.00 9.52 7.38
C LEU A 41 -19.05 8.74 6.57
N LEU A 42 -19.80 7.82 7.18
CA LEU A 42 -20.63 6.86 6.47
C LEU A 42 -21.59 7.50 5.46
N PRO A 43 -22.34 8.58 5.78
CA PRO A 43 -23.21 9.22 4.80
C PRO A 43 -22.46 9.80 3.59
N SER A 44 -21.23 10.27 3.79
CA SER A 44 -20.40 10.78 2.69
C SER A 44 -19.83 9.65 1.84
N LEU A 45 -19.40 8.54 2.43
CA LEU A 45 -18.97 7.34 1.70
C LEU A 45 -20.09 6.79 0.81
N GLU A 46 -21.31 6.72 1.35
CA GLU A 46 -22.49 6.27 0.61
C GLU A 46 -22.82 7.21 -0.58
N ARG A 47 -22.91 8.51 -0.34
CA ARG A 47 -23.16 9.52 -1.41
C ARG A 47 -22.07 9.53 -2.48
N LEU A 48 -20.82 9.21 -2.14
CA LEU A 48 -19.70 9.12 -3.06
C LEU A 48 -19.64 7.77 -3.78
N GLY A 49 -20.54 6.83 -3.47
CA GLY A 49 -20.55 5.49 -4.05
C GLY A 49 -19.26 4.74 -3.72
N THR A 50 -18.70 4.94 -2.51
CA THR A 50 -17.53 4.20 -2.04
C THR A 50 -17.91 2.73 -1.90
N ARG A 51 -17.06 1.86 -2.42
CA ARG A 51 -17.29 0.40 -2.43
C ARG A 51 -16.27 -0.33 -1.57
N MET A 52 -15.06 0.22 -1.48
CA MET A 52 -13.94 -0.39 -0.77
C MET A 52 -13.32 0.60 0.19
N VAL A 53 -13.00 0.11 1.39
CA VAL A 53 -12.18 0.82 2.38
C VAL A 53 -10.97 -0.05 2.73
N ALA A 54 -9.76 0.50 2.51
CA ALA A 54 -8.53 -0.11 2.98
C ALA A 54 -8.18 0.46 4.37
N LEU A 55 -8.18 -0.36 5.41
CA LEU A 55 -7.70 0.02 6.72
C LEU A 55 -6.17 -0.07 6.75
N SER A 56 -5.54 1.04 7.12
CA SER A 56 -4.09 1.24 7.15
C SER A 56 -3.71 2.22 8.29
N GLY A 57 -2.57 2.90 8.15
CA GLY A 57 -2.05 3.87 9.12
C GLY A 57 -0.63 3.52 9.51
N GLY A 58 -0.34 3.55 10.82
CA GLY A 58 0.82 2.86 11.38
C GLY A 58 0.60 1.35 11.27
N GLU A 59 0.04 0.73 12.32
CA GLU A 59 -0.42 -0.67 12.30
C GLU A 59 -1.89 -0.72 12.74
N PRO A 60 -2.82 -0.99 11.83
CA PRO A 60 -4.27 -0.95 12.13
C PRO A 60 -4.70 -1.86 13.26
N LEU A 61 -4.06 -3.03 13.40
CA LEU A 61 -4.40 -4.00 14.47
C LEU A 61 -3.97 -3.54 15.87
N LEU A 62 -3.28 -2.40 15.99
CA LEU A 62 -2.99 -1.73 17.27
C LEU A 62 -4.09 -0.74 17.68
N HIS A 63 -5.00 -0.39 16.80
CA HIS A 63 -6.15 0.45 17.16
C HIS A 63 -7.06 -0.33 18.12
N PRO A 64 -7.43 0.22 19.29
CA PRO A 64 -8.20 -0.54 20.30
C PRO A 64 -9.56 -0.99 19.78
N GLU A 65 -10.18 -0.22 18.90
CA GLU A 65 -11.51 -0.47 18.35
C GLU A 65 -11.48 -0.93 16.87
N TRP A 66 -10.35 -1.46 16.38
CA TRP A 66 -10.21 -1.82 14.95
C TRP A 66 -11.33 -2.77 14.48
N ALA A 67 -11.74 -3.70 15.33
CA ALA A 67 -12.76 -4.67 14.96
C ALA A 67 -14.18 -4.06 14.92
N GLN A 68 -14.49 -3.13 15.83
CA GLN A 68 -15.75 -2.38 15.81
C GLN A 68 -15.81 -1.47 14.56
N ILE A 69 -14.71 -0.82 14.21
CA ILE A 69 -14.58 -0.02 12.99
C ILE A 69 -14.82 -0.89 11.75
N ALA A 70 -14.14 -2.03 11.65
CA ALA A 70 -14.31 -2.97 10.55
C ALA A 70 -15.77 -3.48 10.47
N GLN A 71 -16.36 -3.86 11.59
CA GLN A 71 -17.75 -4.31 11.64
C GLN A 71 -18.74 -3.23 11.22
N LEU A 72 -18.53 -1.98 11.66
CA LEU A 72 -19.34 -0.83 11.26
C LEU A 72 -19.29 -0.59 9.75
N LEU A 73 -18.10 -0.58 9.16
CA LEU A 73 -17.93 -0.40 7.72
C LEU A 73 -18.54 -1.57 6.93
N LYS A 74 -18.30 -2.81 7.38
CA LYS A 74 -18.86 -4.03 6.78
C LYS A 74 -20.39 -4.04 6.78
N SER A 75 -21.01 -3.57 7.86
CA SER A 75 -22.49 -3.48 7.98
C SER A 75 -23.12 -2.52 6.96
N ARG A 76 -22.32 -1.66 6.33
CA ARG A 76 -22.73 -0.76 5.23
C ARG A 76 -22.47 -1.34 3.84
N GLY A 77 -22.14 -2.63 3.74
CA GLY A 77 -21.88 -3.30 2.47
C GLY A 77 -20.53 -2.95 1.84
N LEU A 78 -19.61 -2.34 2.59
CA LEU A 78 -18.28 -1.98 2.08
C LEU A 78 -17.38 -3.22 2.06
N GLU A 79 -16.59 -3.35 1.00
CA GLU A 79 -15.49 -4.29 0.92
C GLU A 79 -14.31 -3.76 1.74
N LEU A 80 -13.74 -4.62 2.60
CA LEU A 80 -12.69 -4.20 3.53
C LEU A 80 -11.37 -4.88 3.22
N TRP A 81 -10.33 -4.07 3.09
CA TRP A 81 -8.95 -4.54 2.98
C TRP A 81 -8.16 -4.13 4.21
N LEU A 82 -7.33 -5.04 4.71
CA LEU A 82 -6.37 -4.79 5.78
C LEU A 82 -4.97 -4.68 5.20
N LEU A 83 -4.29 -3.57 5.47
CA LEU A 83 -2.86 -3.40 5.20
C LEU A 83 -2.12 -3.46 6.53
N THR A 84 -1.28 -4.48 6.75
CA THR A 84 -0.68 -4.75 8.06
C THR A 84 0.80 -5.13 7.97
N SER A 85 1.54 -4.86 9.03
CA SER A 85 2.88 -5.42 9.24
C SER A 85 2.88 -6.94 9.48
N GLY A 86 1.72 -7.50 9.84
CA GLY A 86 1.55 -8.92 10.17
C GLY A 86 1.93 -9.30 11.60
N LEU A 87 2.56 -8.42 12.37
CA LEU A 87 3.09 -8.72 13.71
C LEU A 87 2.03 -9.17 14.73
N SER A 88 0.82 -8.65 14.59
CA SER A 88 -0.30 -8.99 15.48
C SER A 88 -1.30 -9.92 14.79
N LEU A 89 -1.04 -10.32 13.54
CA LEU A 89 -2.04 -10.99 12.71
C LEU A 89 -2.40 -12.38 13.25
N ALA A 90 -1.44 -13.18 13.72
CA ALA A 90 -1.72 -14.50 14.32
C ALA A 90 -2.74 -14.41 15.46
N LYS A 91 -2.57 -13.44 16.36
CA LYS A 91 -3.49 -13.19 17.50
C LYS A 91 -4.91 -12.83 17.05
N HIS A 92 -5.03 -12.17 15.91
CA HIS A 92 -6.30 -11.62 15.42
C HIS A 92 -6.86 -12.38 14.20
N ALA A 93 -6.22 -13.46 13.74
CA ALA A 93 -6.49 -14.13 12.47
C ALA A 93 -7.96 -14.54 12.30
N HIS A 94 -8.56 -15.17 13.31
CA HIS A 94 -9.98 -15.56 13.27
C HIS A 94 -10.91 -14.36 13.04
N ARG A 95 -10.73 -13.27 13.79
CA ARG A 95 -11.59 -12.07 13.68
C ARG A 95 -11.29 -11.30 12.41
N ALA A 96 -10.02 -11.22 12.00
CA ALA A 96 -9.63 -10.58 10.74
C ALA A 96 -10.19 -11.35 9.54
N GLY A 97 -10.14 -12.68 9.55
CA GLY A 97 -10.74 -13.52 8.51
C GLY A 97 -12.26 -13.36 8.38
N ALA A 98 -12.96 -13.09 9.48
CA ALA A 98 -14.40 -12.85 9.46
C ALA A 98 -14.78 -11.44 8.92
N LEU A 99 -13.91 -10.45 9.07
CA LEU A 99 -14.23 -9.04 8.80
C LEU A 99 -13.63 -8.51 7.48
N PHE A 100 -12.45 -8.95 7.10
CA PHE A 100 -11.78 -8.45 5.91
C PHE A 100 -11.97 -9.37 4.71
N ASP A 101 -12.20 -8.77 3.55
CA ASP A 101 -12.30 -9.47 2.26
C ASP A 101 -10.91 -9.73 1.66
N ALA A 102 -9.91 -8.92 2.03
CA ALA A 102 -8.53 -9.10 1.65
C ALA A 102 -7.57 -8.61 2.76
N ILE A 103 -6.44 -9.27 2.88
CA ILE A 103 -5.36 -8.91 3.80
C ILE A 103 -4.07 -8.79 2.99
N THR A 104 -3.34 -7.70 3.16
CA THR A 104 -2.00 -7.53 2.61
C THR A 104 -1.00 -7.40 3.75
N VAL A 105 -0.01 -8.28 3.77
CA VAL A 105 1.07 -8.31 4.77
C VAL A 105 2.35 -7.81 4.13
N SER A 106 3.00 -6.85 4.79
CA SER A 106 4.31 -6.36 4.37
C SER A 106 5.42 -7.32 4.85
N LEU A 107 6.21 -7.86 3.92
CA LEU A 107 7.28 -8.81 4.20
C LEU A 107 8.52 -8.47 3.36
N ASP A 108 9.48 -7.75 3.93
CA ASP A 108 10.62 -7.19 3.20
C ASP A 108 11.93 -7.98 3.35
N GLY A 109 11.89 -9.20 3.85
CA GLY A 109 13.01 -10.14 3.92
C GLY A 109 12.55 -11.58 3.76
N THR A 110 13.40 -12.44 3.19
CA THR A 110 13.17 -13.88 3.11
C THR A 110 13.84 -14.67 4.24
N ASN A 111 14.53 -13.96 5.13
CA ASN A 111 15.15 -14.48 6.34
C ASN A 111 15.11 -13.45 7.46
N ARG A 112 15.44 -13.88 8.69
CA ARG A 112 15.39 -13.02 9.90
C ARG A 112 16.29 -11.80 9.79
N GLU A 113 17.50 -11.97 9.29
CA GLU A 113 18.52 -10.91 9.21
C GLU A 113 18.03 -9.76 8.31
N THR A 114 17.69 -10.08 7.06
CA THR A 114 17.20 -9.06 6.11
C THR A 114 15.89 -8.44 6.58
N TYR A 115 14.96 -9.24 7.12
CA TYR A 115 13.71 -8.73 7.67
C TYR A 115 13.97 -7.74 8.81
N ALA A 116 14.82 -8.10 9.78
CA ALA A 116 15.14 -7.26 10.93
C ALA A 116 15.84 -5.97 10.52
N ALA A 117 16.77 -6.04 9.57
CA ALA A 117 17.49 -4.87 9.05
C ALA A 117 16.52 -3.84 8.40
N ILE A 118 15.47 -4.30 7.73
CA ILE A 118 14.51 -3.42 7.04
C ILE A 118 13.36 -3.00 7.96
N ARG A 119 12.78 -3.94 8.72
CA ARG A 119 11.58 -3.70 9.53
C ARG A 119 11.88 -3.18 10.95
N GLY A 120 13.18 -3.14 11.33
CA GLY A 120 13.67 -2.59 12.58
C GLY A 120 13.41 -3.47 13.81
N LEU A 121 13.10 -4.75 13.62
CA LEU A 121 12.88 -5.73 14.70
C LEU A 121 12.99 -7.17 14.17
N ASP A 122 13.48 -8.09 15.00
CA ASP A 122 13.52 -9.52 14.70
C ASP A 122 12.15 -10.16 14.99
N ALA A 123 11.31 -10.22 13.97
CA ALA A 123 9.97 -10.82 14.08
C ALA A 123 9.55 -11.60 12.81
N PHE A 124 10.51 -12.04 12.02
CA PHE A 124 10.27 -12.74 10.76
C PHE A 124 9.31 -13.93 10.93
N ASP A 125 9.60 -14.85 11.84
CA ASP A 125 8.77 -16.05 12.04
C ASP A 125 7.36 -15.72 12.53
N LYS A 126 7.24 -14.68 13.36
CA LYS A 126 5.94 -14.22 13.85
C LYS A 126 5.04 -13.70 12.73
N VAL A 127 5.62 -13.05 11.73
CA VAL A 127 4.87 -12.62 10.54
C VAL A 127 4.48 -13.81 9.68
N LEU A 128 5.37 -14.78 9.47
CA LEU A 128 5.04 -16.01 8.75
C LEU A 128 3.93 -16.82 9.45
N GLU A 129 3.96 -16.90 10.78
CA GLU A 129 2.88 -17.47 11.58
C GLU A 129 1.56 -16.73 11.35
N GLY A 130 1.58 -15.39 11.34
CA GLY A 130 0.41 -14.56 11.06
C GLY A 130 -0.20 -14.82 9.68
N ILE A 131 0.64 -14.96 8.65
CA ILE A 131 0.20 -15.28 7.28
C ILE A 131 -0.49 -16.65 7.26
N ARG A 132 0.14 -17.68 7.82
CA ARG A 132 -0.43 -19.05 7.88
C ARG A 132 -1.74 -19.08 8.67
N ALA A 133 -1.78 -18.40 9.80
CA ALA A 133 -2.98 -18.31 10.63
C ALA A 133 -4.14 -17.64 9.88
N ALA A 134 -3.92 -16.53 9.19
CA ALA A 134 -4.97 -15.88 8.41
C ALA A 134 -5.45 -16.77 7.25
N ALA A 135 -4.56 -17.48 6.57
CA ALA A 135 -4.93 -18.44 5.53
C ALA A 135 -5.81 -19.57 6.06
N SER A 136 -5.54 -20.10 7.27
CA SER A 136 -6.34 -21.17 7.90
C SER A 136 -7.74 -20.71 8.29
N PHE A 137 -7.97 -19.40 8.45
CA PHE A 137 -9.29 -18.80 8.69
C PHE A 137 -9.98 -18.26 7.44
N GLY A 138 -9.55 -18.71 6.24
CA GLY A 138 -10.26 -18.49 4.98
C GLY A 138 -9.86 -17.24 4.22
N VAL A 139 -8.94 -16.41 4.72
CA VAL A 139 -8.42 -15.23 4.01
C VAL A 139 -6.91 -15.35 3.86
N ALA A 140 -6.48 -16.09 2.82
CA ALA A 140 -5.05 -16.18 2.47
C ALA A 140 -4.50 -14.77 2.13
N PRO A 141 -3.50 -14.26 2.88
CA PRO A 141 -2.99 -12.92 2.64
C PRO A 141 -2.23 -12.81 1.32
N SER A 142 -2.27 -11.59 0.75
CA SER A 142 -1.27 -11.17 -0.23
C SER A 142 -0.02 -10.66 0.49
N ILE A 143 1.16 -10.89 -0.07
CA ILE A 143 2.42 -10.35 0.44
C ILE A 143 2.80 -9.12 -0.39
N ARG A 144 3.21 -8.05 0.29
CA ARG A 144 3.79 -6.85 -0.32
C ARG A 144 5.26 -6.74 0.07
N VAL A 145 6.12 -6.62 -0.94
CA VAL A 145 7.58 -6.44 -0.79
C VAL A 145 7.97 -5.07 -1.33
N THR A 146 8.71 -4.31 -0.52
CA THR A 146 9.37 -3.09 -0.97
C THR A 146 10.82 -3.42 -1.31
N LEU A 147 11.10 -3.52 -2.62
CA LEU A 147 12.44 -3.81 -3.13
C LEU A 147 13.37 -2.63 -2.87
N GLN A 148 14.52 -2.95 -2.29
CA GLN A 148 15.56 -2.03 -1.94
C GLN A 148 16.93 -2.73 -1.93
N ARG A 149 18.01 -2.01 -1.72
CA ARG A 149 19.37 -2.55 -1.78
C ARG A 149 19.59 -3.75 -0.85
N ALA A 150 18.97 -3.74 0.33
CA ALA A 150 19.12 -4.82 1.31
C ALA A 150 18.46 -6.15 0.90
N ASN A 151 17.49 -6.14 -0.03
CA ASN A 151 16.69 -7.33 -0.33
C ASN A 151 16.52 -7.67 -1.81
N TYR A 152 16.95 -6.84 -2.76
CA TYR A 152 16.69 -7.07 -4.18
C TYR A 152 17.22 -8.42 -4.70
N ARG A 153 18.32 -8.91 -4.12
CA ARG A 153 18.91 -10.23 -4.47
C ARG A 153 18.00 -11.41 -4.09
N GLN A 154 17.06 -11.16 -3.19
CA GLN A 154 16.10 -12.17 -2.72
C GLN A 154 14.83 -12.23 -3.59
N LEU A 155 14.76 -11.50 -4.71
CA LEU A 155 13.57 -11.38 -5.54
C LEU A 155 12.91 -12.73 -5.90
N PRO A 156 13.61 -13.77 -6.42
CA PRO A 156 13.02 -15.10 -6.64
C PRO A 156 12.59 -15.78 -5.34
N MET A 157 13.42 -15.69 -4.30
CA MET A 157 13.18 -16.33 -3.01
C MET A 157 11.90 -15.82 -2.33
N PHE A 158 11.51 -14.57 -2.57
CA PHE A 158 10.23 -14.03 -2.07
C PHE A 158 9.03 -14.76 -2.68
N VAL A 159 9.09 -15.11 -3.97
CA VAL A 159 8.00 -15.84 -4.65
C VAL A 159 7.87 -17.25 -4.08
N ASP A 160 9.00 -17.92 -3.87
CA ASP A 160 9.02 -19.27 -3.30
C ASP A 160 8.54 -19.27 -1.84
N LEU A 161 9.00 -18.30 -1.04
CA LEU A 161 8.54 -18.12 0.33
C LEU A 161 7.03 -17.84 0.40
N ALA A 162 6.51 -16.97 -0.48
CA ALA A 162 5.09 -16.65 -0.53
C ALA A 162 4.24 -17.90 -0.80
N ARG A 163 4.69 -18.79 -1.68
CA ARG A 163 4.03 -20.08 -1.92
C ARG A 163 4.11 -21.00 -0.69
N ALA A 164 5.30 -21.12 -0.10
CA ALA A 164 5.53 -21.98 1.06
C ALA A 164 4.71 -21.60 2.30
N VAL A 165 4.37 -20.33 2.45
CA VAL A 165 3.51 -19.85 3.56
C VAL A 165 2.02 -19.82 3.24
N GLY A 166 1.61 -20.21 2.04
CA GLY A 166 0.22 -20.23 1.61
C GLY A 166 -0.35 -18.84 1.30
N ALA A 167 0.49 -17.90 0.88
CA ALA A 167 0.02 -16.60 0.42
C ALA A 167 -0.82 -16.74 -0.86
N ARG A 168 -1.83 -15.90 -1.00
CA ARG A 168 -2.66 -15.83 -2.21
C ARG A 168 -1.91 -15.24 -3.40
N GLN A 169 -1.07 -14.26 -3.13
CA GLN A 169 -0.41 -13.44 -4.14
C GLN A 169 0.81 -12.76 -3.54
N ILE A 170 1.79 -12.42 -4.38
CA ILE A 170 2.90 -11.54 -4.00
C ILE A 170 2.98 -10.34 -4.94
N SER A 171 3.37 -9.18 -4.40
CA SER A 171 3.52 -7.94 -5.15
C SER A 171 4.80 -7.19 -4.75
N PHE A 172 5.39 -6.48 -5.72
CA PHE A 172 6.65 -5.78 -5.58
C PHE A 172 6.51 -4.28 -5.88
N LEU A 173 7.11 -3.44 -5.04
CA LEU A 173 7.28 -2.01 -5.27
C LEU A 173 8.76 -1.66 -5.11
N ALA A 174 9.24 -0.61 -5.78
CA ALA A 174 10.51 -0.01 -5.44
C ALA A 174 10.41 0.80 -4.14
N VAL A 175 11.49 0.87 -3.35
CA VAL A 175 11.61 1.87 -2.29
C VAL A 175 11.59 3.27 -2.90
N ASP A 176 10.78 4.15 -2.33
CA ASP A 176 10.77 5.55 -2.73
C ASP A 176 11.79 6.33 -1.87
N VAL A 177 12.84 6.84 -2.50
CA VAL A 177 13.87 7.68 -1.86
C VAL A 177 13.85 9.12 -2.38
N ALA A 178 12.99 9.41 -3.35
CA ALA A 178 12.94 10.70 -4.03
C ALA A 178 11.82 11.62 -3.51
N ASN A 179 10.73 11.07 -2.99
CA ASN A 179 9.59 11.85 -2.54
C ASN A 179 9.71 12.23 -1.06
N PRO A 180 9.79 13.54 -0.72
CA PRO A 180 9.97 14.01 0.67
C PRO A 180 8.74 13.79 1.56
N HIS A 181 7.60 13.41 1.00
CA HIS A 181 6.34 13.23 1.74
C HIS A 181 5.89 11.77 1.85
N ALA A 182 6.59 10.85 1.17
CA ALA A 182 6.21 9.45 1.16
C ALA A 182 6.34 8.80 2.54
N PHE A 183 5.37 7.93 2.88
CA PHE A 183 5.41 7.09 4.08
C PHE A 183 5.63 7.84 5.41
N GLY A 184 5.06 9.03 5.53
CA GLY A 184 5.15 9.84 6.74
C GLY A 184 6.55 10.39 7.01
N ARG A 185 7.36 10.57 6.00
CA ARG A 185 8.76 11.00 6.10
C ARG A 185 8.91 12.26 6.94
N VAL A 186 9.81 12.21 7.92
CA VAL A 186 10.17 13.33 8.82
C VAL A 186 11.52 13.92 8.42
N ASP A 187 12.47 13.03 8.09
CA ASP A 187 13.81 13.37 7.61
C ASP A 187 14.02 12.78 6.22
N ASP A 188 15.05 13.21 5.51
CA ASP A 188 15.44 12.60 4.25
C ASP A 188 15.86 11.15 4.48
N PHE A 189 15.26 10.24 3.73
CA PHE A 189 15.73 8.86 3.74
C PHE A 189 17.10 8.77 3.10
N SER A 190 17.94 7.90 3.66
CA SER A 190 19.23 7.63 3.08
C SER A 190 19.09 7.12 1.64
N SER A 191 19.84 7.71 0.72
CA SER A 191 19.99 7.20 -0.65
C SER A 191 20.53 5.76 -0.68
N ASP A 192 21.14 5.30 0.43
CA ASP A 192 21.64 3.93 0.61
C ASP A 192 20.56 2.86 0.59
N LEU A 193 19.29 3.24 0.73
CA LEU A 193 18.16 2.30 0.56
C LEU A 193 17.96 1.90 -0.91
N ALA A 194 18.27 2.78 -1.86
CA ALA A 194 18.18 2.49 -3.29
C ALA A 194 19.35 1.60 -3.77
N LEU A 195 19.14 0.94 -4.89
CA LEU A 195 20.21 0.22 -5.58
C LEU A 195 21.26 1.21 -6.08
N ARG A 196 22.53 0.79 -6.05
CA ARG A 196 23.66 1.51 -6.63
C ARG A 196 23.96 1.03 -8.05
N VAL A 197 24.83 1.75 -8.74
CA VAL A 197 25.21 1.42 -10.14
C VAL A 197 25.72 -0.02 -10.26
N GLU A 198 26.52 -0.48 -9.31
CA GLU A 198 27.09 -1.84 -9.27
C GLU A 198 26.03 -2.93 -9.04
N ASP A 199 24.87 -2.58 -8.47
CA ASP A 199 23.77 -3.52 -8.22
C ASP A 199 22.90 -3.75 -9.47
N LEU A 200 22.85 -2.77 -10.40
CA LEU A 200 21.93 -2.78 -11.54
C LEU A 200 22.11 -4.00 -12.46
N PRO A 201 23.32 -4.43 -12.85
CA PRO A 201 23.47 -5.60 -13.72
C PRO A 201 22.95 -6.89 -13.07
N VAL A 202 23.14 -7.04 -11.74
CA VAL A 202 22.64 -8.20 -11.00
C VAL A 202 21.11 -8.16 -10.95
N PHE A 203 20.52 -6.98 -10.67
CA PHE A 203 19.07 -6.85 -10.61
C PHE A 203 18.41 -7.05 -11.99
N GLU A 204 19.05 -6.59 -13.06
CA GLU A 204 18.60 -6.85 -14.44
C GLU A 204 18.60 -8.37 -14.75
N GLY A 205 19.67 -9.07 -14.38
CA GLY A 205 19.74 -10.52 -14.51
C GLY A 205 18.61 -11.25 -13.77
N LEU A 206 18.31 -10.82 -12.53
CA LEU A 206 17.21 -11.37 -11.74
C LEU A 206 15.85 -11.10 -12.38
N VAL A 207 15.59 -9.88 -12.86
CA VAL A 207 14.32 -9.54 -13.54
C VAL A 207 14.14 -10.40 -14.79
N ARG A 208 15.21 -10.61 -15.58
CA ARG A 208 15.18 -11.46 -16.78
C ARG A 208 14.93 -12.94 -16.42
N SER A 209 15.60 -13.47 -15.40
CA SER A 209 15.37 -14.83 -14.89
C SER A 209 13.92 -15.02 -14.44
N MET A 210 13.37 -14.06 -13.69
CA MET A 210 11.98 -14.07 -13.25
C MET A 210 10.99 -14.20 -14.42
N GLU A 211 11.22 -13.53 -15.53
CA GLU A 211 10.34 -13.59 -16.70
C GLU A 211 10.26 -14.99 -17.33
N GLY A 212 11.34 -15.75 -17.28
CA GLY A 212 11.40 -17.13 -17.77
C GLY A 212 10.92 -18.14 -16.72
N GLU A 213 11.59 -18.18 -15.58
CA GLU A 213 11.41 -19.21 -14.55
C GLU A 213 10.05 -19.10 -13.82
N TYR A 214 9.51 -17.87 -13.69
CA TYR A 214 8.23 -17.62 -13.02
C TYR A 214 7.12 -17.21 -13.98
N ALA A 215 7.24 -17.54 -15.28
CA ALA A 215 6.25 -17.19 -16.32
C ALA A 215 4.82 -17.59 -15.93
N GLU A 216 4.63 -18.78 -15.33
CA GLU A 216 3.33 -19.25 -14.87
C GLU A 216 2.81 -18.41 -13.68
N SER A 217 3.69 -17.96 -12.80
CA SER A 217 3.31 -17.10 -11.66
C SER A 217 2.80 -15.73 -12.12
N PHE A 218 3.34 -15.19 -13.22
CA PHE A 218 2.83 -13.97 -13.85
C PHE A 218 1.50 -14.22 -14.56
N ARG A 219 1.36 -15.34 -15.27
CA ARG A 219 0.12 -15.67 -16.01
C ARG A 219 -1.05 -15.95 -15.06
N SER A 220 -0.81 -16.69 -14.00
CA SER A 220 -1.82 -16.98 -12.97
C SER A 220 -2.17 -15.77 -12.10
N GLY A 221 -1.36 -14.70 -12.14
CA GLY A 221 -1.51 -13.54 -11.26
C GLY A 221 -1.02 -13.79 -9.83
N PHE A 222 -0.28 -14.89 -9.58
CA PHE A 222 0.36 -15.10 -8.28
C PHE A 222 1.40 -14.01 -8.00
N ILE A 223 2.18 -13.59 -9.02
CA ILE A 223 2.91 -12.33 -9.01
C ILE A 223 1.96 -11.26 -9.55
N ALA A 224 1.61 -10.27 -8.73
CA ALA A 224 0.61 -9.26 -9.05
C ALA A 224 1.04 -8.35 -10.21
N GLU A 225 2.32 -8.01 -10.27
CA GLU A 225 2.90 -7.18 -11.31
C GLU A 225 3.08 -7.97 -12.61
N SER A 226 3.00 -7.25 -13.73
CA SER A 226 3.46 -7.81 -15.01
C SER A 226 4.99 -7.77 -15.08
N PRO A 227 5.63 -8.58 -15.95
CA PRO A 227 7.07 -8.46 -16.22
C PRO A 227 7.50 -7.03 -16.57
N LEU A 228 6.68 -6.32 -17.34
CA LEU A 228 6.93 -4.90 -17.67
C LEU A 228 7.01 -4.02 -16.41
N LYS A 229 6.23 -4.29 -15.37
CA LYS A 229 6.29 -3.53 -14.12
C LYS A 229 7.62 -3.78 -13.38
N LEU A 230 8.14 -5.02 -13.37
CA LEU A 230 9.48 -5.31 -12.82
C LEU A 230 10.58 -4.59 -13.59
N ARG A 231 10.49 -4.53 -14.92
CA ARG A 231 11.43 -3.73 -15.73
C ARG A 231 11.35 -2.23 -15.42
N ARG A 232 10.14 -1.70 -15.13
CA ARG A 232 9.99 -0.31 -14.68
C ARG A 232 10.61 -0.06 -13.30
N ILE A 233 10.59 -1.05 -12.39
CA ILE A 233 11.31 -0.97 -11.12
C ILE A 233 12.82 -0.90 -11.36
N LEU A 234 13.36 -1.71 -12.26
CA LEU A 234 14.76 -1.64 -12.68
C LEU A 234 15.07 -0.25 -13.27
N GLN A 235 14.26 0.24 -14.23
CA GLN A 235 14.41 1.57 -14.83
C GLN A 235 14.38 2.68 -13.77
N TYR A 236 13.50 2.59 -12.77
CA TYR A 236 13.46 3.56 -11.66
C TYR A 236 14.79 3.61 -10.90
N PHE A 237 15.39 2.47 -10.57
CA PHE A 237 16.69 2.44 -9.91
C PHE A 237 17.83 2.91 -10.82
N SER A 238 17.78 2.58 -12.11
CA SER A 238 18.73 3.11 -13.11
C SER A 238 18.66 4.62 -13.22
N ALA A 239 17.44 5.18 -13.17
CA ALA A 239 17.22 6.63 -13.19
C ALA A 239 17.75 7.33 -11.94
N LEU A 240 17.58 6.74 -10.75
CA LEU A 240 18.19 7.24 -9.51
C LEU A 240 19.72 7.28 -9.59
N CYS A 241 20.32 6.36 -10.34
CA CYS A 241 21.77 6.31 -10.62
C CYS A 241 22.20 7.25 -11.78
N GLY A 242 21.27 8.01 -12.38
CA GLY A 242 21.56 8.90 -13.50
C GLY A 242 21.89 8.18 -14.81
N ARG A 243 21.50 6.91 -14.96
CA ARG A 243 21.80 6.09 -16.15
C ARG A 243 20.76 6.19 -17.25
N GLU A 244 19.51 6.53 -16.91
CA GLU A 244 18.40 6.71 -17.83
C GLU A 244 17.34 7.64 -17.24
N ALA A 245 16.31 7.98 -18.01
CA ALA A 245 15.18 8.76 -17.53
C ALA A 245 14.25 7.90 -16.65
N PHE A 246 13.57 8.55 -15.70
CA PHE A 246 12.52 7.87 -14.91
C PHE A 246 11.45 7.28 -15.82
N PRO A 247 10.85 6.13 -15.43
CA PRO A 247 9.72 5.58 -16.16
C PRO A 247 8.60 6.61 -16.29
N PRO A 248 7.97 6.73 -17.48
CA PRO A 248 6.88 7.69 -17.66
C PRO A 248 5.73 7.37 -16.70
N VAL A 249 5.31 8.36 -15.93
CA VAL A 249 4.22 8.23 -14.95
C VAL A 249 2.90 8.59 -15.61
N ARG A 250 1.95 7.65 -15.58
CA ARG A 250 0.56 7.89 -15.92
C ARG A 250 -0.31 7.52 -14.72
N CYS A 251 -0.94 8.51 -14.10
CA CYS A 251 -1.68 8.31 -12.87
C CYS A 251 -2.96 9.16 -12.84
N ASN A 252 -4.07 8.53 -12.42
CA ASN A 252 -5.31 9.21 -12.08
C ASN A 252 -5.86 8.76 -10.71
N ALA A 253 -5.00 8.27 -9.82
CA ALA A 253 -5.40 7.83 -8.48
C ALA A 253 -6.27 8.86 -7.74
N PRO A 254 -5.97 10.18 -7.76
CA PRO A 254 -6.81 11.17 -7.10
C PRO A 254 -8.23 11.31 -7.67
N GLU A 255 -8.51 10.72 -8.82
CA GLU A 255 -9.86 10.75 -9.43
C GLU A 255 -10.79 9.66 -8.87
N PHE A 256 -10.26 8.55 -8.37
CA PHE A 256 -11.04 7.42 -7.89
C PHE A 256 -10.73 7.00 -6.46
N SER A 257 -9.73 7.61 -5.82
CA SER A 257 -9.33 7.28 -4.45
C SER A 257 -8.95 8.52 -3.65
N ALA A 258 -8.98 8.36 -2.32
CA ALA A 258 -8.43 9.32 -1.37
C ALA A 258 -7.88 8.59 -0.15
N VAL A 259 -6.96 9.23 0.57
CA VAL A 259 -6.46 8.78 1.86
C VAL A 259 -6.99 9.72 2.95
N ILE A 260 -7.50 9.16 4.03
CA ILE A 260 -7.91 9.90 5.23
C ILE A 260 -6.95 9.53 6.34
N ALA A 261 -6.17 10.48 6.84
CA ALA A 261 -5.26 10.29 7.96
C ALA A 261 -6.03 10.15 9.30
N ALA A 262 -5.39 9.60 10.33
CA ALA A 262 -6.02 9.38 11.64
C ALA A 262 -6.53 10.68 12.30
N ASN A 263 -5.93 11.82 11.97
CA ASN A 263 -6.38 13.15 12.40
C ASN A 263 -7.45 13.79 11.50
N GLY A 264 -7.96 13.08 10.50
CA GLY A 264 -8.98 13.57 9.57
C GLY A 264 -8.49 14.24 8.30
N ARG A 265 -7.20 14.55 8.18
CA ARG A 265 -6.66 15.19 6.97
C ARG A 265 -6.88 14.31 5.74
N VAL A 266 -7.42 14.87 4.68
CA VAL A 266 -7.64 14.20 3.41
C VAL A 266 -6.45 14.44 2.48
N GLN A 267 -5.92 13.37 1.89
CA GLN A 267 -4.82 13.40 0.94
C GLN A 267 -5.29 12.85 -0.42
N PRO A 268 -4.79 13.37 -1.54
CA PRO A 268 -5.17 12.90 -2.88
C PRO A 268 -4.60 11.50 -3.19
N CYS A 269 -3.49 11.13 -2.57
CA CYS A 269 -2.83 9.82 -2.66
C CYS A 269 -1.86 9.61 -1.49
N PHE A 270 -1.17 8.47 -1.45
CA PHE A 270 -0.19 8.12 -0.39
C PHE A 270 1.07 9.00 -0.36
N PHE A 271 1.36 9.72 -1.43
CA PHE A 271 2.66 10.36 -1.68
C PHE A 271 2.59 11.89 -1.70
N ILE A 272 1.41 12.45 -1.58
CA ILE A 272 1.21 13.91 -1.61
C ILE A 272 0.35 14.29 -0.41
N PRO A 273 0.83 15.19 0.46
CA PRO A 273 0.05 15.66 1.60
C PRO A 273 -1.18 16.43 1.12
N GLY A 274 -2.26 16.31 1.86
CA GLY A 274 -3.48 17.07 1.60
C GLY A 274 -3.37 18.53 2.05
N PRO A 275 -4.18 19.41 1.50
CA PRO A 275 -4.27 20.81 1.94
C PRO A 275 -4.85 20.89 3.36
N LEU A 276 -4.60 22.02 4.04
CA LEU A 276 -5.02 22.21 5.44
C LEU A 276 -6.53 22.33 5.61
N ASP A 277 -7.23 22.77 4.58
CA ASP A 277 -8.69 22.97 4.55
C ASP A 277 -9.48 21.66 4.28
N ALA A 278 -8.79 20.54 4.03
CA ALA A 278 -9.41 19.25 3.74
C ALA A 278 -9.47 18.37 4.99
N ASP A 279 -10.53 18.54 5.80
CA ASP A 279 -10.82 17.74 7.00
C ASP A 279 -12.04 16.83 6.79
N ALA A 280 -11.80 15.50 6.84
CA ALA A 280 -12.85 14.50 6.68
C ALA A 280 -13.76 14.36 7.90
N TRP A 281 -13.28 14.71 9.09
CA TRP A 281 -14.07 14.57 10.32
C TRP A 281 -15.16 15.65 10.43
N GLY A 282 -15.00 16.78 9.77
CA GLY A 282 -16.05 17.79 9.60
C GLY A 282 -17.05 17.36 8.53
N ASP A 283 -16.67 17.47 7.26
CA ASP A 283 -17.45 16.99 6.10
C ASP A 283 -16.50 16.47 5.03
N PHE A 284 -16.43 15.16 4.88
CA PHE A 284 -15.54 14.52 3.92
C PHE A 284 -15.84 14.92 2.48
N ARG A 285 -17.11 15.15 2.14
CA ARG A 285 -17.47 15.61 0.80
C ARG A 285 -16.96 17.02 0.55
N ALA A 286 -17.17 17.93 1.50
CA ALA A 286 -16.66 19.30 1.41
C ALA A 286 -15.12 19.32 1.35
N ALA A 287 -14.44 18.48 2.14
CA ALA A 287 -13.00 18.32 2.10
C ALA A 287 -12.46 17.89 0.73
N LEU A 288 -13.15 16.98 0.04
CA LEU A 288 -12.80 16.56 -1.31
C LEU A 288 -13.04 17.64 -2.38
N ASP A 289 -14.02 18.49 -2.17
CA ASP A 289 -14.40 19.55 -3.10
C ASP A 289 -13.81 20.92 -2.70
N SER A 290 -12.92 20.97 -1.67
CA SER A 290 -12.26 22.22 -1.26
C SER A 290 -11.37 22.79 -2.37
N ASP A 291 -11.18 24.10 -2.38
CA ASP A 291 -10.36 24.79 -3.38
C ASP A 291 -8.92 24.27 -3.38
N GLY A 292 -8.35 24.02 -2.19
CA GLY A 292 -7.02 23.44 -2.04
C GLY A 292 -6.91 22.04 -2.68
N MET A 293 -7.90 21.18 -2.45
CA MET A 293 -7.93 19.83 -3.04
C MET A 293 -8.18 19.88 -4.56
N ALA A 294 -9.01 20.81 -5.03
CA ALA A 294 -9.26 21.00 -6.45
C ALA A 294 -8.01 21.48 -7.20
N ALA A 295 -7.30 22.46 -6.65
CA ALA A 295 -6.02 22.94 -7.17
C ALA A 295 -4.98 21.83 -7.23
N LEU A 296 -4.81 21.07 -6.13
CA LEU A 296 -3.86 19.98 -6.03
C LEU A 296 -4.13 18.87 -7.08
N ARG A 297 -5.38 18.49 -7.28
CA ARG A 297 -5.76 17.55 -8.34
C ARG A 297 -5.48 18.09 -9.74
N ALA A 298 -5.71 19.38 -9.97
CA ALA A 298 -5.40 20.02 -11.26
C ALA A 298 -3.89 20.01 -11.56
N GLU A 299 -3.04 20.26 -10.56
CA GLU A 299 -1.58 20.16 -10.68
C GLU A 299 -1.13 18.74 -11.01
N ILE A 300 -1.67 17.72 -10.27
CA ILE A 300 -1.35 16.31 -10.51
C ILE A 300 -1.76 15.91 -11.93
N ARG A 301 -2.98 16.27 -12.36
CA ARG A 301 -3.48 15.96 -13.70
C ARG A 301 -2.64 16.59 -14.81
N ALA A 302 -2.14 17.80 -14.56
CA ALA A 302 -1.27 18.52 -15.48
C ALA A 302 0.21 18.08 -15.43
N GLY A 303 0.57 17.11 -14.57
CA GLY A 303 1.94 16.63 -14.39
C GLY A 303 2.90 17.68 -13.80
N ARG A 304 2.37 18.70 -13.11
CA ARG A 304 3.19 19.80 -12.53
C ARG A 304 3.76 19.49 -11.15
N ARG A 305 3.38 18.35 -10.53
CA ARG A 305 3.90 17.93 -9.23
C ARG A 305 5.19 17.15 -9.42
N ALA A 306 6.27 17.61 -8.79
CA ALA A 306 7.59 16.96 -8.86
C ALA A 306 7.53 15.51 -8.33
N GLU A 307 6.76 15.27 -7.26
CA GLU A 307 6.57 13.96 -6.65
C GLU A 307 5.95 12.94 -7.61
N CYS A 308 5.17 13.41 -8.59
CA CYS A 308 4.58 12.54 -9.60
C CYS A 308 5.61 12.08 -10.63
N GLY A 309 6.63 12.91 -10.94
CA GLY A 309 7.65 12.60 -11.95
C GLY A 309 8.50 11.38 -11.60
N THR A 310 8.69 11.09 -10.32
CA THR A 310 9.50 9.96 -9.80
C THR A 310 8.65 8.89 -9.11
N CYS A 311 7.33 8.91 -9.25
CA CYS A 311 6.42 8.08 -8.47
C CYS A 311 6.57 6.59 -8.76
N VAL A 312 6.85 5.80 -7.73
CA VAL A 312 6.97 4.33 -7.78
C VAL A 312 5.62 3.60 -7.83
N CYS A 313 4.51 4.30 -7.52
CA CYS A 313 3.17 3.72 -7.34
C CYS A 313 2.13 4.33 -8.28
N SER A 314 2.53 4.71 -9.50
CA SER A 314 1.59 5.29 -10.46
C SER A 314 0.48 4.30 -10.85
N MET A 315 -0.77 4.77 -10.82
CA MET A 315 -1.95 3.98 -11.20
C MET A 315 -2.79 4.73 -12.23
N TRP A 316 -3.15 4.02 -13.31
CA TRP A 316 -4.14 4.50 -14.25
C TRP A 316 -5.30 3.52 -14.33
N ARG A 317 -6.52 3.99 -14.01
CA ARG A 317 -7.73 3.16 -14.08
C ARG A 317 -8.84 3.91 -14.81
N THR A 318 -9.59 3.20 -15.65
CA THR A 318 -10.89 3.66 -16.12
C THR A 318 -11.94 3.44 -15.03
N LEU A 319 -13.02 4.20 -15.01
CA LEU A 319 -14.10 4.01 -14.02
C LEU A 319 -14.63 2.58 -14.05
N ASP A 320 -14.86 2.00 -15.25
CA ASP A 320 -15.30 0.62 -15.40
C ASP A 320 -14.29 -0.40 -14.86
N SER A 321 -12.99 -0.12 -14.95
CA SER A 321 -11.96 -1.00 -14.40
C SER A 321 -11.88 -0.92 -12.87
N VAL A 322 -12.15 0.25 -12.30
CA VAL A 322 -12.28 0.41 -10.84
C VAL A 322 -13.48 -0.37 -10.33
N ASP A 323 -14.62 -0.25 -10.99
CA ASP A 323 -15.84 -0.97 -10.61
C ASP A 323 -15.65 -2.49 -10.67
N ARG A 324 -14.96 -3.00 -11.69
CA ARG A 324 -14.65 -4.43 -11.81
C ARG A 324 -13.61 -4.91 -10.81
N SER A 325 -12.59 -4.12 -10.51
CA SER A 325 -11.53 -4.54 -9.59
C SER A 325 -12.01 -4.62 -8.13
N VAL A 326 -12.96 -3.80 -7.76
CA VAL A 326 -13.61 -3.86 -6.45
C VAL A 326 -14.48 -5.12 -6.30
N THR A 327 -15.11 -5.59 -7.38
CA THR A 327 -15.89 -6.85 -7.40
C THR A 327 -15.02 -8.12 -7.53
N MET A 328 -13.74 -7.99 -7.91
CA MET A 328 -12.85 -9.13 -8.20
C MET A 328 -11.92 -9.50 -7.01
N SER A 329 -12.15 -8.97 -5.80
CA SER A 329 -11.39 -9.43 -4.62
C SER A 329 -11.57 -10.93 -4.34
N ARG A 330 -12.61 -11.53 -4.92
CA ARG A 330 -12.89 -12.98 -4.91
C ARG A 330 -12.28 -13.73 -6.10
N ALA A 331 -11.69 -13.06 -7.10
CA ALA A 331 -11.08 -13.67 -8.27
C ALA A 331 -9.55 -13.55 -8.23
N PRO A 332 -8.77 -14.55 -8.70
CA PRO A 332 -7.33 -14.44 -8.82
C PRO A 332 -6.97 -13.36 -9.84
N GLY A 333 -6.13 -12.40 -9.46
CA GLY A 333 -5.53 -11.46 -10.41
C GLY A 333 -5.90 -9.99 -10.26
N LEU A 334 -6.02 -9.46 -9.03
CA LEU A 334 -6.09 -8.00 -8.87
C LEU A 334 -4.72 -7.39 -9.23
N ARG A 335 -4.61 -6.87 -10.46
CA ARG A 335 -3.44 -6.09 -10.87
C ARG A 335 -3.59 -4.68 -10.29
N ILE A 336 -2.83 -4.40 -9.23
CA ILE A 336 -2.66 -3.06 -8.67
C ILE A 336 -1.58 -2.32 -9.45
#